data_7c5cc5ba53ae191cc25491f869c519ea
#
_entry.id   7c5cc5ba53ae191cc25491f869c519ea
#
_cell.length_a   1.000
_cell.length_b   1.000
_cell.length_c   1.000
_cell.angle_alpha   90.00
_cell.angle_beta   90.00
_cell.angle_gamma   90.00
#
_symmetry.space_group_name_H-M   'P 1'
#
loop_
_entity.id
_entity.type
_entity.pdbx_description
1 polymer ?
#
loop_
_entity_poly.entity_id
_entity_poly.type
_entity_poly.pdbx_seq_one_letter_code
_entity_poly.pdbx_strand_id
1 'polypeptide(L)'
;MPKVTLYNTAGAAAGEIELNDSVFGVEYNEAVIHQAVVRQMANERLGTHATKTRGLVRGGGRKPWKQKGTGRARVGSIRSPLWVGGGTVFGPTPRSHAKDMTRKARQLAVKSALSEKLRANELIVVDAINFDAPKTKEVVKFLAAFNVDGKALIVDGGTASENTVLSARNIPGVKAYAPSGLNIYDIVHYTKLFLTC
;
A
#
# COMPACT_ATOMS: atom_id res chain seq x y z
N MET A 1 -11.19 26.99 10.99
CA MET A 1 -9.87 26.43 10.64
C MET A 1 -9.27 25.80 11.89
N PRO A 2 -8.96 24.51 11.89
CA PRO A 2 -8.36 23.86 13.04
C PRO A 2 -6.94 24.41 13.25
N LYS A 3 -6.63 24.81 14.49
CA LYS A 3 -5.30 25.21 14.91
C LYS A 3 -4.56 24.03 15.47
N VAL A 4 -3.31 23.85 15.07
CA VAL A 4 -2.45 22.75 15.49
C VAL A 4 -1.12 23.30 15.96
N THR A 5 -0.58 22.72 17.02
CA THR A 5 0.75 23.10 17.52
C THR A 5 1.83 22.68 16.53
N LEU A 6 2.67 23.61 16.16
CA LEU A 6 3.89 23.39 15.39
C LEU A 6 5.02 22.98 16.34
N TYR A 7 5.70 21.87 16.02
CA TYR A 7 6.80 21.36 16.82
C TYR A 7 8.14 21.53 16.10
N ASN A 8 9.20 21.62 16.83
CA ASN A 8 10.56 21.46 16.31
C ASN A 8 10.98 19.98 16.33
N THR A 9 12.13 19.66 15.76
CA THR A 9 12.68 18.27 15.73
C THR A 9 12.97 17.67 17.11
N ALA A 10 13.08 18.51 18.16
CA ALA A 10 13.29 18.08 19.55
C ALA A 10 11.98 17.84 20.32
N GLY A 11 10.81 17.99 19.68
CA GLY A 11 9.51 17.83 20.32
C GLY A 11 9.02 19.03 21.12
N ALA A 12 9.72 20.17 21.07
CA ALA A 12 9.27 21.39 21.73
C ALA A 12 8.32 22.19 20.83
N ALA A 13 7.29 22.81 21.41
CA ALA A 13 6.35 23.66 20.69
C ALA A 13 7.08 24.89 20.15
N ALA A 14 6.99 25.14 18.85
CA ALA A 14 7.59 26.26 18.15
C ALA A 14 6.56 27.35 17.80
N GLY A 15 5.26 27.03 17.78
CA GLY A 15 4.20 27.95 17.43
C GLY A 15 2.86 27.21 17.17
N GLU A 16 1.95 27.91 16.52
CA GLU A 16 0.68 27.37 16.06
C GLU A 16 0.53 27.60 14.55
N ILE A 17 -0.06 26.64 13.85
CA ILE A 17 -0.39 26.76 12.44
C ILE A 17 -1.88 26.52 12.22
N GLU A 18 -2.49 27.27 11.31
CA GLU A 18 -3.87 27.08 10.90
C GLU A 18 -3.94 26.18 9.68
N LEU A 19 -4.69 25.07 9.80
CA LEU A 19 -4.90 24.11 8.72
C LEU A 19 -6.18 24.44 7.94
N ASN A 20 -6.20 24.15 6.65
CA ASN A 20 -7.32 24.43 5.78
C ASN A 20 -8.49 23.46 6.05
N ASP A 21 -9.66 24.01 6.40
CA ASP A 21 -10.89 23.25 6.65
C ASP A 21 -11.33 22.37 5.48
N SER A 22 -11.09 22.79 4.25
CA SER A 22 -11.45 22.01 3.07
C SER A 22 -10.69 20.68 2.95
N VAL A 23 -9.63 20.50 3.75
CA VAL A 23 -8.78 19.31 3.77
C VAL A 23 -8.89 18.57 5.11
N PHE A 24 -8.80 19.30 6.22
CA PHE A 24 -8.70 18.76 7.58
C PHE A 24 -10.00 18.89 8.40
N GLY A 25 -11.03 19.54 7.86
CA GLY A 25 -12.35 19.71 8.47
C GLY A 25 -13.44 18.79 7.90
N VAL A 26 -13.07 17.82 7.06
CA VAL A 26 -14.01 16.94 6.36
C VAL A 26 -14.61 15.89 7.31
N GLU A 27 -15.89 15.59 7.16
CA GLU A 27 -16.57 14.54 7.92
C GLU A 27 -15.97 13.17 7.65
N TYR A 28 -15.91 12.33 8.68
CA TYR A 28 -15.40 10.96 8.57
C TYR A 28 -16.32 10.08 7.73
N ASN A 29 -15.77 9.47 6.69
CA ASN A 29 -16.51 8.57 5.80
C ASN A 29 -15.75 7.25 5.63
N GLU A 30 -16.05 6.30 6.51
CA GLU A 30 -15.42 4.99 6.54
C GLU A 30 -15.60 4.22 5.24
N ALA A 31 -16.77 4.25 4.63
CA ALA A 31 -17.08 3.50 3.41
C ALA A 31 -16.18 3.92 2.24
N VAL A 32 -15.97 5.22 2.07
CA VAL A 32 -15.10 5.76 0.99
C VAL A 32 -13.62 5.47 1.27
N ILE A 33 -13.17 5.57 2.53
CA ILE A 33 -11.82 5.21 2.94
C ILE A 33 -11.57 3.72 2.67
N HIS A 34 -12.45 2.84 3.13
CA HIS A 34 -12.36 1.39 2.90
C HIS A 34 -12.30 1.06 1.41
N GLN A 35 -13.18 1.66 0.59
CA GLN A 35 -13.18 1.44 -0.85
C GLN A 35 -11.84 1.87 -1.50
N ALA A 36 -11.27 2.99 -1.05
CA ALA A 36 -9.98 3.49 -1.57
C ALA A 36 -8.82 2.57 -1.19
N VAL A 37 -8.77 2.06 0.06
CA VAL A 37 -7.78 1.08 0.53
C VAL A 37 -7.89 -0.23 -0.27
N VAL A 38 -9.09 -0.80 -0.40
CA VAL A 38 -9.32 -2.03 -1.18
C VAL A 38 -8.92 -1.85 -2.64
N ARG A 39 -9.20 -0.67 -3.22
CA ARG A 39 -8.75 -0.33 -4.57
C ARG A 39 -7.23 -0.32 -4.67
N GLN A 40 -6.53 0.36 -3.77
CA GLN A 40 -5.08 0.43 -3.77
C GLN A 40 -4.45 -0.96 -3.68
N MET A 41 -4.86 -1.76 -2.70
CA MET A 41 -4.37 -3.14 -2.53
C MET A 41 -4.66 -4.03 -3.75
N ALA A 42 -5.81 -3.85 -4.41
CA ALA A 42 -6.15 -4.59 -5.61
C ALA A 42 -5.27 -4.19 -6.81
N ASN A 43 -4.94 -2.90 -6.93
CA ASN A 43 -4.11 -2.38 -8.03
C ASN A 43 -2.63 -2.75 -7.90
N GLU A 44 -2.15 -3.06 -6.69
CA GLU A 44 -0.79 -3.55 -6.44
C GLU A 44 -0.60 -5.02 -6.86
N ARG A 45 -1.70 -5.77 -7.03
CA ARG A 45 -1.63 -7.18 -7.43
C ARG A 45 -1.26 -7.33 -8.89
N LEU A 46 -0.16 -7.99 -9.17
CA LEU A 46 0.34 -8.25 -10.54
C LEU A 46 -0.53 -9.25 -11.33
N GLY A 47 -1.17 -10.20 -10.66
CA GLY A 47 -2.06 -11.18 -11.29
C GLY A 47 -1.38 -12.12 -12.28
N THR A 48 -0.11 -12.42 -12.11
CA THR A 48 0.72 -13.23 -13.03
C THR A 48 0.56 -14.74 -12.87
N HIS A 49 -0.30 -15.20 -11.98
CA HIS A 49 -0.57 -16.63 -11.76
C HIS A 49 -1.16 -17.28 -13.02
N ALA A 50 -0.62 -18.44 -13.39
CA ALA A 50 -1.07 -19.16 -14.57
C ALA A 50 -0.96 -20.68 -14.37
N THR A 51 -1.87 -21.41 -14.98
CA THR A 51 -1.79 -22.87 -15.14
C THR A 51 -1.87 -23.23 -16.61
N LYS A 52 -1.24 -24.35 -16.98
CA LYS A 52 -1.27 -24.83 -18.34
C LYS A 52 -2.55 -25.62 -18.57
N THR A 53 -3.38 -25.15 -19.48
CA THR A 53 -4.53 -25.91 -20.01
C THR A 53 -4.06 -27.05 -20.89
N ARG A 54 -4.94 -27.98 -21.22
CA ARG A 54 -4.65 -29.14 -22.11
C ARG A 54 -3.94 -28.71 -23.41
N GLY A 55 -4.27 -27.56 -23.97
CA GLY A 55 -3.63 -27.05 -25.20
C GLY A 55 -2.18 -26.59 -24.99
N LEU A 56 -1.85 -26.07 -23.81
CA LEU A 56 -0.53 -25.52 -23.48
C LEU A 56 0.47 -26.52 -22.92
N VAL A 57 0.01 -27.70 -22.49
CA VAL A 57 0.90 -28.78 -22.04
C VAL A 57 1.62 -29.39 -23.23
N ARG A 58 2.94 -29.60 -23.11
CA ARG A 58 3.78 -30.21 -24.15
C ARG A 58 3.41 -31.70 -24.31
N GLY A 59 3.42 -32.20 -25.55
CA GLY A 59 3.20 -33.61 -25.89
C GLY A 59 1.81 -33.92 -26.45
N GLY A 60 1.42 -35.17 -26.52
CA GLY A 60 0.06 -35.65 -26.78
C GLY A 60 -0.46 -35.57 -28.21
N GLY A 61 0.33 -35.42 -29.23
CA GLY A 61 -0.12 -35.40 -30.63
C GLY A 61 -0.69 -36.75 -31.11
N ARG A 62 -0.24 -37.86 -30.52
CA ARG A 62 -0.66 -39.21 -30.88
C ARG A 62 -1.69 -39.76 -29.89
N LYS A 63 -2.74 -40.46 -30.43
CA LYS A 63 -3.70 -41.22 -29.61
C LYS A 63 -2.98 -42.36 -28.90
N PRO A 64 -3.10 -42.55 -27.56
CA PRO A 64 -2.35 -43.55 -26.82
C PRO A 64 -2.63 -45.00 -27.26
N TRP A 65 -3.88 -45.34 -27.60
CA TRP A 65 -4.29 -46.63 -28.09
C TRP A 65 -5.53 -46.54 -28.98
N LYS A 66 -5.86 -47.69 -29.64
CA LYS A 66 -7.01 -47.83 -30.55
C LYS A 66 -8.33 -47.54 -29.81
N GLN A 67 -9.35 -47.08 -30.55
CA GLN A 67 -10.67 -46.74 -30.02
C GLN A 67 -11.41 -47.91 -29.39
N LYS A 68 -11.19 -49.15 -29.91
CA LYS A 68 -11.82 -50.39 -29.47
C LYS A 68 -10.79 -51.54 -29.49
N GLY A 69 -11.07 -52.66 -28.78
CA GLY A 69 -10.24 -53.88 -28.82
C GLY A 69 -9.05 -53.87 -27.86
N THR A 70 -8.96 -52.97 -26.90
CA THR A 70 -7.86 -52.91 -25.93
C THR A 70 -8.27 -53.22 -24.48
N GLY A 71 -9.56 -53.40 -24.20
CA GLY A 71 -10.08 -53.59 -22.83
C GLY A 71 -9.89 -52.37 -21.91
N ARG A 72 -9.29 -51.27 -22.41
CA ARG A 72 -9.01 -50.03 -21.63
C ARG A 72 -10.06 -48.97 -21.91
N ALA A 73 -10.19 -48.01 -20.95
CA ALA A 73 -11.02 -46.83 -21.14
C ALA A 73 -10.56 -46.03 -22.38
N ARG A 74 -11.51 -45.45 -23.11
CA ARG A 74 -11.23 -44.66 -24.32
C ARG A 74 -10.48 -43.38 -23.95
N VAL A 75 -9.36 -43.11 -24.60
CA VAL A 75 -8.51 -41.93 -24.36
C VAL A 75 -8.07 -41.35 -25.69
N GLY A 76 -8.18 -40.03 -25.82
CA GLY A 76 -7.76 -39.28 -27.01
C GLY A 76 -6.39 -38.65 -26.90
N SER A 77 -5.94 -38.34 -25.70
CA SER A 77 -4.66 -37.65 -25.47
C SER A 77 -4.16 -37.85 -24.04
N ILE A 78 -2.86 -38.01 -23.89
CA ILE A 78 -2.17 -38.05 -22.58
C ILE A 78 -2.17 -36.71 -21.85
N ARG A 79 -2.49 -35.59 -22.55
CA ARG A 79 -2.62 -34.26 -21.96
C ARG A 79 -3.98 -34.00 -21.30
N SER A 80 -4.87 -35.00 -21.29
CA SER A 80 -6.17 -34.90 -20.63
C SER A 80 -5.99 -34.59 -19.13
N PRO A 81 -6.84 -33.76 -18.51
CA PRO A 81 -6.79 -33.49 -17.07
C PRO A 81 -6.87 -34.71 -16.16
N LEU A 82 -7.39 -35.85 -16.68
CA LEU A 82 -7.45 -37.11 -15.98
C LEU A 82 -6.10 -37.83 -15.84
N TRP A 83 -5.10 -37.35 -16.56
CA TRP A 83 -3.76 -37.93 -16.56
C TRP A 83 -2.80 -37.15 -15.68
N VAL A 84 -1.91 -37.87 -14.99
CA VAL A 84 -0.80 -37.26 -14.28
C VAL A 84 0.08 -36.51 -15.29
N GLY A 85 0.33 -35.21 -15.03
CA GLY A 85 1.01 -34.34 -15.97
C GLY A 85 0.14 -33.77 -17.11
N GLY A 86 -1.17 -34.06 -17.11
CA GLY A 86 -2.14 -33.44 -18.02
C GLY A 86 -2.42 -31.98 -17.68
N GLY A 87 -3.25 -31.34 -18.51
CA GLY A 87 -3.63 -29.92 -18.33
C GLY A 87 -4.61 -29.72 -17.18
N THR A 88 -4.57 -28.53 -16.59
CA THR A 88 -5.53 -28.10 -15.56
C THR A 88 -6.81 -27.60 -16.22
N VAL A 89 -7.97 -28.03 -15.69
CA VAL A 89 -9.28 -27.51 -16.09
C VAL A 89 -9.65 -26.35 -15.19
N PHE A 90 -10.06 -25.21 -15.78
CA PHE A 90 -10.46 -24.00 -15.03
C PHE A 90 -9.44 -23.51 -13.98
N GLY A 91 -8.16 -23.74 -14.23
CA GLY A 91 -7.11 -23.22 -13.37
C GLY A 91 -6.95 -21.70 -13.51
N PRO A 92 -6.21 -21.07 -12.60
CA PRO A 92 -5.98 -19.62 -12.65
C PRO A 92 -5.27 -19.22 -13.94
N THR A 93 -5.71 -18.11 -14.52
CA THR A 93 -5.10 -17.45 -15.68
C THR A 93 -4.67 -16.05 -15.31
N PRO A 94 -3.63 -15.48 -15.95
CA PRO A 94 -3.23 -14.12 -15.73
C PRO A 94 -4.40 -13.16 -15.96
N ARG A 95 -4.64 -12.27 -14.99
CA ARG A 95 -5.69 -11.26 -15.11
C ARG A 95 -5.32 -9.98 -14.40
N SER A 96 -5.84 -8.86 -14.85
CA SER A 96 -5.79 -7.61 -14.10
C SER A 96 -6.72 -7.67 -12.89
N HIS A 97 -6.24 -7.15 -11.76
CA HIS A 97 -7.03 -6.93 -10.54
C HIS A 97 -7.39 -5.45 -10.35
N ALA A 98 -7.05 -4.60 -11.34
CA ALA A 98 -7.29 -3.17 -11.26
C ALA A 98 -8.77 -2.85 -10.99
N LYS A 99 -8.98 -1.93 -10.07
CA LYS A 99 -10.28 -1.37 -9.73
C LYS A 99 -10.24 0.13 -9.95
N ASP A 100 -11.29 0.66 -10.56
CA ASP A 100 -11.43 2.09 -10.79
C ASP A 100 -12.16 2.78 -9.63
N MET A 101 -11.85 4.05 -9.45
CA MET A 101 -12.49 4.94 -8.49
C MET A 101 -12.39 6.37 -9.03
N THR A 102 -13.46 7.14 -8.96
CA THR A 102 -13.48 8.51 -9.46
C THR A 102 -12.48 9.39 -8.70
N ARG A 103 -11.93 10.40 -9.37
CA ARG A 103 -10.96 11.33 -8.76
C ARG A 103 -11.52 12.02 -7.52
N LYS A 104 -12.79 12.47 -7.56
CA LYS A 104 -13.45 13.14 -6.44
C LYS A 104 -13.56 12.23 -5.22
N ALA A 105 -13.95 10.94 -5.41
CA ALA A 105 -14.03 9.98 -4.32
C ALA A 105 -12.65 9.67 -3.70
N ARG A 106 -11.60 9.55 -4.53
CA ARG A 106 -10.22 9.37 -4.02
C ARG A 106 -9.75 10.55 -3.17
N GLN A 107 -10.02 11.79 -3.63
CA GLN A 107 -9.68 12.99 -2.88
C GLN A 107 -10.47 13.07 -1.57
N LEU A 108 -11.76 12.71 -1.58
CA LEU A 108 -12.58 12.66 -0.39
C LEU A 108 -12.05 11.65 0.63
N ALA A 109 -11.64 10.45 0.18
CA ALA A 109 -11.05 9.42 1.04
C ALA A 109 -9.80 9.93 1.78
N VAL A 110 -8.86 10.56 1.05
CA VAL A 110 -7.63 11.10 1.64
C VAL A 110 -7.94 12.23 2.63
N LYS A 111 -8.81 13.17 2.26
CA LYS A 111 -9.21 14.28 3.12
C LYS A 111 -9.89 13.80 4.40
N SER A 112 -10.82 12.85 4.28
CA SER A 112 -11.53 12.26 5.41
C SER A 112 -10.56 11.52 6.37
N ALA A 113 -9.59 10.78 5.83
CA ALA A 113 -8.58 10.09 6.63
C ALA A 113 -7.63 11.07 7.35
N LEU A 114 -7.19 12.14 6.68
CA LEU A 114 -6.37 13.19 7.30
C LEU A 114 -7.13 13.95 8.39
N SER A 115 -8.40 14.25 8.16
CA SER A 115 -9.27 14.89 9.15
C SER A 115 -9.42 14.03 10.40
N GLU A 116 -9.53 12.72 10.23
CA GLU A 116 -9.65 11.79 11.36
C GLU A 116 -8.33 11.68 12.13
N LYS A 117 -7.20 11.62 11.45
CA LYS A 117 -5.87 11.67 12.09
C LYS A 117 -5.69 12.92 12.95
N LEU A 118 -6.21 14.04 12.49
CA LEU A 118 -6.19 15.29 13.27
C LEU A 118 -7.09 15.19 14.52
N ARG A 119 -8.33 14.68 14.40
CA ARG A 119 -9.25 14.52 15.52
C ARG A 119 -8.73 13.57 16.59
N ALA A 120 -8.04 12.49 16.16
CA ALA A 120 -7.42 11.51 17.05
C ALA A 120 -6.11 11.99 17.69
N ASN A 121 -5.63 13.23 17.39
CA ASN A 121 -4.32 13.71 17.81
C ASN A 121 -3.16 12.80 17.37
N GLU A 122 -3.29 12.23 16.20
CA GLU A 122 -2.30 11.36 15.57
C GLU A 122 -1.50 12.06 14.47
N LEU A 123 -1.92 13.26 14.07
CA LEU A 123 -1.24 14.13 13.13
C LEU A 123 -0.39 15.15 13.91
N ILE A 124 0.91 15.17 13.60
CA ILE A 124 1.90 16.05 14.22
C ILE A 124 2.53 16.89 13.13
N VAL A 125 2.51 18.21 13.29
CA VAL A 125 3.13 19.15 12.35
C VAL A 125 4.48 19.56 12.89
N VAL A 126 5.54 19.42 12.06
CA VAL A 126 6.91 19.74 12.40
C VAL A 126 7.42 20.82 11.43
N ASP A 127 8.20 21.77 11.92
CA ASP A 127 8.72 22.88 11.10
C ASP A 127 9.57 22.37 9.94
N ALA A 128 10.66 21.67 10.22
CA ALA A 128 11.51 21.04 9.21
C ALA A 128 12.22 19.81 9.77
N ILE A 129 12.45 18.80 8.92
CA ILE A 129 13.21 17.59 9.28
C ILE A 129 14.46 17.56 8.40
N ASN A 130 15.58 18.07 8.93
CA ASN A 130 16.86 18.07 8.25
C ASN A 130 17.87 17.22 9.01
N PHE A 131 18.36 16.17 8.38
CA PHE A 131 19.47 15.36 8.90
C PHE A 131 20.71 15.60 8.04
N ASP A 132 21.81 15.98 8.65
CA ASP A 132 23.10 16.25 7.96
C ASP A 132 23.66 14.99 7.26
N ALA A 133 23.40 13.83 7.84
CA ALA A 133 23.85 12.54 7.30
C ALA A 133 22.77 11.46 7.49
N PRO A 134 22.74 10.43 6.61
CA PRO A 134 21.80 9.33 6.72
C PRO A 134 22.15 8.41 7.91
N LYS A 135 21.56 8.66 9.07
CA LYS A 135 21.75 7.90 10.31
C LYS A 135 20.41 7.50 10.94
N THR A 136 20.18 6.21 11.09
CA THR A 136 19.00 5.67 11.77
C THR A 136 18.86 6.16 13.20
N LYS A 137 19.95 6.39 13.92
CA LYS A 137 19.98 6.88 15.30
C LYS A 137 19.29 8.25 15.44
N GLU A 138 19.36 9.11 14.45
CA GLU A 138 18.73 10.42 14.46
C GLU A 138 17.21 10.31 14.37
N VAL A 139 16.71 9.45 13.49
CA VAL A 139 15.27 9.15 13.39
C VAL A 139 14.75 8.50 14.66
N VAL A 140 15.49 7.59 15.27
CA VAL A 140 15.10 6.97 16.56
C VAL A 140 15.01 8.02 17.66
N LYS A 141 15.97 8.94 17.75
CA LYS A 141 15.91 10.06 18.72
C LYS A 141 14.71 10.99 18.45
N PHE A 142 14.45 11.30 17.18
CA PHE A 142 13.30 12.09 16.77
C PHE A 142 11.98 11.43 17.21
N LEU A 143 11.78 10.13 16.92
CA LEU A 143 10.57 9.42 17.33
C LEU A 143 10.43 9.31 18.86
N ALA A 144 11.53 9.13 19.57
CA ALA A 144 11.54 9.08 21.03
C ALA A 144 11.15 10.45 21.65
N ALA A 145 11.52 11.60 21.03
CA ALA A 145 11.12 12.93 21.49
C ALA A 145 9.60 13.13 21.45
N PHE A 146 8.89 12.43 20.56
CA PHE A 146 7.43 12.46 20.46
C PHE A 146 6.73 11.27 21.14
N ASN A 147 7.44 10.45 21.92
CA ASN A 147 6.93 9.24 22.58
C ASN A 147 6.16 8.33 21.63
N VAL A 148 6.73 8.07 20.45
CA VAL A 148 6.10 7.24 19.43
C VAL A 148 6.47 5.78 19.66
N ASP A 149 5.56 5.02 20.27
CA ASP A 149 5.66 3.58 20.46
C ASP A 149 4.86 2.86 19.36
N GLY A 150 5.42 2.78 18.14
CA GLY A 150 4.69 2.11 17.07
C GLY A 150 5.02 2.57 15.66
N LYS A 151 4.00 2.54 14.81
CA LYS A 151 4.15 2.87 13.39
C LYS A 151 4.09 4.38 13.17
N ALA A 152 5.12 4.91 12.50
CA ALA A 152 5.23 6.32 12.15
C ALA A 152 5.40 6.53 10.65
N LEU A 153 4.63 7.48 10.11
CA LEU A 153 4.75 7.96 8.74
C LEU A 153 5.28 9.39 8.75
N ILE A 154 6.38 9.62 8.06
CA ILE A 154 7.00 10.94 7.92
C ILE A 154 6.80 11.41 6.48
N VAL A 155 6.14 12.55 6.32
CA VAL A 155 5.91 13.18 5.02
C VAL A 155 6.56 14.54 5.03
N ASP A 156 7.60 14.70 4.25
CA ASP A 156 8.39 15.93 4.18
C ASP A 156 7.83 16.86 3.10
N GLY A 157 7.48 18.09 3.48
CA GLY A 157 6.73 19.05 2.67
C GLY A 157 7.43 19.61 1.44
N GLY A 158 8.74 19.45 1.34
CA GLY A 158 9.51 19.89 0.19
C GLY A 158 9.90 18.75 -0.74
N THR A 159 11.15 18.60 -0.92
CA THR A 159 11.79 17.39 -1.41
C THR A 159 12.18 16.61 -0.17
N ALA A 160 11.56 15.45 0.07
CA ALA A 160 11.99 14.60 1.17
C ALA A 160 13.50 14.47 1.10
N SER A 161 14.19 14.96 2.13
CA SER A 161 15.65 14.88 2.16
C SER A 161 16.02 13.43 1.97
N GLU A 162 16.84 13.10 0.99
CA GLU A 162 17.30 11.73 0.75
C GLU A 162 17.83 11.12 2.05
N ASN A 163 18.46 11.94 2.88
CA ASN A 163 18.95 11.55 4.19
C ASN A 163 17.82 11.10 5.13
N THR A 164 16.67 11.78 5.13
CA THR A 164 15.50 11.39 5.94
C THR A 164 14.95 10.05 5.50
N VAL A 165 14.78 9.84 4.19
CA VAL A 165 14.29 8.57 3.63
C VAL A 165 15.26 7.43 3.92
N LEU A 166 16.56 7.64 3.70
CA LEU A 166 17.60 6.63 3.95
C LEU A 166 17.72 6.29 5.43
N SER A 167 17.57 7.27 6.33
CA SER A 167 17.62 7.09 7.78
C SER A 167 16.41 6.32 8.31
N ALA A 168 15.22 6.52 7.74
CA ALA A 168 13.96 5.91 8.18
C ALA A 168 13.76 4.49 7.65
N ARG A 169 14.19 4.19 6.41
CA ARG A 169 13.82 2.95 5.70
C ARG A 169 14.23 1.65 6.39
N ASN A 170 15.27 1.66 7.23
CA ASN A 170 15.75 0.48 7.94
C ASN A 170 15.05 0.24 9.28
N ILE A 171 14.17 1.16 9.72
CA ILE A 171 13.49 1.05 11.00
C ILE A 171 12.13 0.36 10.76
N PRO A 172 11.87 -0.81 11.38
CA PRO A 172 10.59 -1.48 11.26
C PRO A 172 9.45 -0.58 11.73
N GLY A 173 8.37 -0.48 10.94
CA GLY A 173 7.21 0.35 11.29
C GLY A 173 7.37 1.84 11.00
N VAL A 174 8.48 2.28 10.42
CA VAL A 174 8.70 3.68 10.02
C VAL A 174 8.82 3.79 8.51
N LYS A 175 8.15 4.78 7.93
CA LYS A 175 8.24 5.09 6.50
C LYS A 175 8.36 6.59 6.31
N ALA A 176 9.21 7.01 5.38
CA ALA A 176 9.41 8.41 5.04
C ALA A 176 9.39 8.60 3.52
N TYR A 177 8.72 9.64 3.03
CA TYR A 177 8.68 10.01 1.62
C TYR A 177 8.17 11.45 1.41
N ALA A 178 8.28 11.92 0.17
CA ALA A 178 7.75 13.21 -0.25
C ALA A 178 6.21 13.20 -0.32
N PRO A 179 5.53 14.37 -0.26
CA PRO A 179 4.07 14.48 -0.30
C PRO A 179 3.43 13.81 -1.52
N SER A 180 4.13 13.78 -2.65
CA SER A 180 3.66 13.10 -3.87
C SER A 180 3.48 11.59 -3.72
N GLY A 181 4.16 10.98 -2.75
CA GLY A 181 4.04 9.56 -2.41
C GLY A 181 2.90 9.24 -1.44
N LEU A 182 2.23 10.26 -0.88
CA LEU A 182 1.19 10.07 0.12
C LEU A 182 0.00 9.28 -0.46
N ASN A 183 -0.32 8.18 0.19
CA ASN A 183 -1.40 7.30 -0.22
C ASN A 183 -2.31 6.92 0.96
N ILE A 184 -3.54 6.52 0.63
CA ILE A 184 -4.57 6.24 1.64
C ILE A 184 -4.21 5.06 2.55
N TYR A 185 -3.58 4.03 2.01
CA TYR A 185 -3.17 2.84 2.77
C TYR A 185 -2.19 3.21 3.89
N ASP A 186 -1.15 4.00 3.56
CA ASP A 186 -0.16 4.42 4.55
C ASP A 186 -0.77 5.35 5.61
N ILE A 187 -1.66 6.28 5.23
CA ILE A 187 -2.35 7.16 6.20
C ILE A 187 -3.12 6.33 7.24
N VAL A 188 -3.82 5.28 6.80
CA VAL A 188 -4.61 4.42 7.70
C VAL A 188 -3.72 3.45 8.48
N HIS A 189 -2.66 2.92 7.85
CA HIS A 189 -1.80 1.88 8.43
C HIS A 189 -0.89 2.37 9.55
N TYR A 190 -0.39 3.60 9.42
CA TYR A 190 0.53 4.21 10.40
C TYR A 190 -0.25 4.95 11.48
N THR A 191 0.13 4.76 12.75
CA THR A 191 -0.55 5.39 13.89
C THR A 191 -0.26 6.89 13.95
N LYS A 192 1.01 7.28 13.87
CA LYS A 192 1.41 8.69 13.89
C LYS A 192 1.81 9.17 12.50
N LEU A 193 1.33 10.35 12.14
CA LEU A 193 1.62 11.01 10.88
C LEU A 193 2.35 12.33 11.15
N PHE A 194 3.59 12.42 10.70
CA PHE A 194 4.39 13.65 10.76
C PHE A 194 4.33 14.35 9.41
N LEU A 195 3.96 15.64 9.43
CA LEU A 195 3.99 16.52 8.25
C LEU A 195 4.97 17.64 8.51
N THR A 196 5.81 17.97 7.55
CA THR A 196 6.61 19.20 7.58
C THR A 196 5.88 20.34 6.87
N CYS A 197 6.21 21.57 7.23
CA CYS A 197 5.67 22.80 6.62
C CYS A 197 6.25 23.08 5.25
#